data_7fb9906eb5b903a182effc866f9600b3
#
_entry.id   7fb9906eb5b903a182effc866f9600b3
#
_cell.length_a   1.000
_cell.length_b   1.000
_cell.length_c   1.000
_cell.angle_alpha   90.00
_cell.angle_beta   90.00
_cell.angle_gamma   90.00
#
_symmetry.space_group_name_H-M   'P 1'
#
loop_
_entity.id
_entity.type
_entity.pdbx_description
1 polymer ?
#
loop_
_entity_poly.entity_id
_entity_poly.type
_entity_poly.pdbx_seq_one_letter_code
_entity_poly.pdbx_strand_id
1 'polypeptide(L)'
;MSYIDFWFRPLAYALILLREGGIPCVFYPDLFGAKYIDKTEEGYETGVELVALATLPEMIRIRRDLAFGIQHDYLDFPTCIGWTREGVEERAQSGIAVLMSNGEMGMKLMEIGTVHTGKVMIDALGIRKEEVLIDENGCGEFYCNAGSVSVWVLSS
;
A
#
# COMPACT_ATOMS: atom_id res chain seq x y z
N MET A 1 17.14 12.55 -13.61
CA MET A 1 16.37 11.63 -12.73
C MET A 1 14.91 11.99 -12.89
N SER A 2 14.06 11.04 -13.30
CA SER A 2 12.62 11.33 -13.45
C SER A 2 11.98 11.42 -12.06
N TYR A 3 11.30 12.52 -11.78
CA TYR A 3 10.54 12.69 -10.57
C TYR A 3 9.27 11.81 -10.61
N ILE A 4 8.98 11.12 -9.52
CA ILE A 4 7.67 10.52 -9.29
C ILE A 4 6.78 11.61 -8.70
N ASP A 5 5.63 11.85 -9.33
CA ASP A 5 4.65 12.81 -8.82
C ASP A 5 4.25 12.49 -7.38
N PHE A 6 4.04 13.52 -6.57
CA PHE A 6 3.77 13.36 -5.14
C PHE A 6 2.55 12.47 -4.87
N TRP A 7 1.48 12.62 -5.67
CA TRP A 7 0.27 11.80 -5.53
C TRP A 7 0.51 10.31 -5.81
N PHE A 8 1.48 9.97 -6.69
CA PHE A 8 1.80 8.59 -7.05
C PHE A 8 2.76 7.92 -6.06
N ARG A 9 3.46 8.67 -5.21
CA ARG A 9 4.44 8.11 -4.26
C ARG A 9 3.84 7.05 -3.33
N PRO A 10 2.64 7.24 -2.73
CA PRO A 10 2.02 6.18 -1.91
C PRO A 10 1.78 4.89 -2.69
N LEU A 11 1.37 4.97 -3.97
CA LEU A 11 1.19 3.81 -4.85
C LEU A 11 2.53 3.10 -5.10
N ALA A 12 3.58 3.87 -5.42
CA ALA A 12 4.93 3.33 -5.63
C ALA A 12 5.47 2.64 -4.38
N TYR A 13 5.28 3.23 -3.19
CA TYR A 13 5.69 2.62 -1.93
C TYR A 13 4.89 1.35 -1.60
N ALA A 14 3.60 1.30 -1.88
CA ALA A 14 2.82 0.07 -1.73
C ALA A 14 3.39 -1.06 -2.59
N LEU A 15 3.74 -0.78 -3.86
CA LEU A 15 4.35 -1.76 -4.76
C LEU A 15 5.68 -2.32 -4.24
N ILE A 16 6.58 -1.47 -3.73
CA ILE A 16 7.90 -1.94 -3.27
C ILE A 16 7.92 -2.50 -1.86
N LEU A 17 7.01 -2.03 -0.99
CA LEU A 17 6.96 -2.47 0.41
C LEU A 17 6.09 -3.70 0.62
N LEU A 18 4.93 -3.81 -0.03
CA LEU A 18 3.89 -4.75 0.37
C LEU A 18 3.81 -6.00 -0.52
N ARG A 19 4.53 -6.05 -1.63
CA ARG A 19 4.71 -7.26 -2.43
C ARG A 19 5.74 -8.20 -1.80
N GLU A 20 5.69 -9.48 -2.20
CA GLU A 20 6.56 -10.53 -1.64
C GLU A 20 8.03 -10.31 -2.01
N GLY A 21 8.28 -10.04 -3.29
CA GLY A 21 9.62 -9.99 -3.84
C GLY A 21 10.36 -8.68 -3.56
N GLY A 22 11.68 -8.75 -3.59
CA GLY A 22 12.58 -7.61 -3.56
C GLY A 22 12.99 -7.13 -2.16
N ILE A 23 14.04 -6.32 -2.15
CA ILE A 23 14.51 -5.62 -0.95
C ILE A 23 14.10 -4.14 -1.11
N PRO A 24 13.12 -3.67 -0.35
CA PRO A 24 12.64 -2.30 -0.49
C PRO A 24 13.66 -1.29 0.04
N CYS A 25 13.77 -0.16 -0.66
CA CYS A 25 14.53 0.97 -0.20
C CYS A 25 13.58 2.17 0.00
N VAL A 26 13.64 2.77 1.17
CA VAL A 26 12.83 3.95 1.53
C VAL A 26 13.72 5.18 1.47
N PHE A 27 13.29 6.20 0.74
CA PHE A 27 13.98 7.47 0.70
C PHE A 27 13.73 8.24 2.00
N TYR A 28 14.79 8.56 2.73
CA TYR A 28 14.71 9.17 4.05
C TYR A 28 13.79 10.41 4.12
N PRO A 29 13.86 11.37 3.17
CA PRO A 29 12.98 12.53 3.18
C PRO A 29 11.49 12.21 2.98
N ASP A 30 11.13 11.10 2.30
CA ASP A 30 9.73 10.70 2.18
C ASP A 30 9.16 10.21 3.52
N LEU A 31 10.02 9.75 4.43
CA LEU A 31 9.61 9.31 5.77
C LEU A 31 9.60 10.45 6.80
N PHE A 32 10.60 11.34 6.77
CA PHE A 32 10.82 12.34 7.81
C PHE A 32 10.69 13.79 7.33
N GLY A 33 10.55 14.00 6.03
CA GLY A 33 10.71 15.32 5.43
C GLY A 33 12.18 15.76 5.40
N ALA A 34 12.47 16.83 4.68
CA ALA A 34 13.76 17.50 4.72
C ALA A 34 13.61 18.96 4.30
N LYS A 35 14.43 19.82 4.91
CA LYS A 35 14.59 21.23 4.50
C LYS A 35 16.07 21.53 4.42
N TYR A 36 16.52 22.02 3.28
CA TYR A 36 17.91 22.39 3.07
C TYR A 36 18.04 23.45 1.97
N ILE A 37 19.21 24.06 1.89
CA ILE A 37 19.56 24.98 0.82
C ILE A 37 20.41 24.21 -0.18
N ASP A 38 20.03 24.26 -1.44
CA ASP A 38 20.78 23.67 -2.56
C ASP A 38 21.16 24.75 -3.56
N LYS A 39 22.05 24.43 -4.47
CA LYS A 39 22.47 25.33 -5.54
C LYS A 39 21.88 24.87 -6.87
N THR A 40 21.29 25.81 -7.59
CA THR A 40 20.87 25.57 -8.97
C THR A 40 22.07 25.32 -9.87
N GLU A 41 21.86 24.81 -11.09
CA GLU A 41 22.92 24.66 -12.10
C GLU A 41 23.64 25.97 -12.41
N GLU A 42 22.95 27.11 -12.23
CA GLU A 42 23.50 28.46 -12.41
C GLU A 42 24.22 29.00 -11.16
N GLY A 43 24.25 28.22 -10.06
CA GLY A 43 24.94 28.55 -8.81
C GLY A 43 24.17 29.40 -7.81
N TYR A 44 22.89 29.70 -8.07
CA TYR A 44 22.03 30.41 -7.10
C TYR A 44 21.55 29.48 -5.98
N GLU A 45 21.53 29.98 -4.74
CA GLU A 45 20.98 29.26 -3.61
C GLU A 45 19.45 29.22 -3.69
N THR A 46 18.88 28.03 -3.51
CA THR A 46 17.43 27.81 -3.45
C THR A 46 17.06 26.94 -2.27
N GLY A 47 15.98 27.27 -1.59
CA GLY A 47 15.43 26.45 -0.52
C GLY A 47 14.69 25.24 -1.09
N VAL A 48 15.05 24.05 -0.62
CA VAL A 48 14.35 22.79 -0.94
C VAL A 48 13.58 22.34 0.29
N GLU A 49 12.29 22.06 0.10
CA GLU A 49 11.43 21.48 1.12
C GLU A 49 10.81 20.19 0.59
N LEU A 50 11.12 19.08 1.24
CA LEU A 50 10.56 17.75 0.94
C LEU A 50 9.60 17.37 2.06
N VAL A 51 8.34 17.11 1.68
CA VAL A 51 7.27 16.77 2.63
C VAL A 51 7.21 15.26 2.83
N ALA A 52 7.13 14.84 4.09
CA ALA A 52 6.95 13.44 4.45
C ALA A 52 5.59 12.90 3.98
N LEU A 53 5.57 11.61 3.62
CA LEU A 53 4.35 10.89 3.26
C LEU A 53 3.70 10.32 4.52
N ALA A 54 2.52 10.81 4.88
CA ALA A 54 1.82 10.42 6.11
C ALA A 54 1.50 8.91 6.17
N THR A 55 1.30 8.26 5.04
CA THR A 55 0.97 6.81 4.95
C THR A 55 2.19 5.90 5.03
N LEU A 56 3.40 6.41 4.82
CA LEU A 56 4.61 5.60 4.70
C LEU A 56 5.00 4.87 6.01
N PRO A 57 4.93 5.48 7.20
CA PRO A 57 5.21 4.77 8.45
C PRO A 57 4.31 3.56 8.66
N GLU A 58 3.02 3.68 8.31
CA GLU A 58 2.06 2.58 8.42
C GLU A 58 2.35 1.47 7.41
N MET A 59 2.69 1.80 6.17
CA MET A 59 3.09 0.79 5.17
C MET A 59 4.36 0.02 5.62
N ILE A 60 5.33 0.68 6.25
CA ILE A 60 6.52 0.04 6.81
C ILE A 60 6.13 -0.93 7.94
N ARG A 61 5.22 -0.51 8.84
CA ARG A 61 4.68 -1.36 9.90
C ARG A 61 3.99 -2.60 9.32
N ILE A 62 3.11 -2.41 8.34
CA ILE A 62 2.38 -3.50 7.67
C ILE A 62 3.35 -4.50 7.03
N ARG A 63 4.38 -4.01 6.33
CA ARG A 63 5.41 -4.90 5.75
C ARG A 63 6.08 -5.76 6.81
N ARG A 64 6.48 -5.15 7.93
CA ARG A 64 7.21 -5.84 9.00
C ARG A 64 6.34 -6.86 9.74
N ASP A 65 5.08 -6.52 9.96
CA ASP A 65 4.24 -7.23 10.92
C ASP A 65 3.14 -8.09 10.27
N LEU A 66 2.63 -7.72 9.08
CA LEU A 66 1.41 -8.28 8.52
C LEU A 66 1.57 -8.86 7.09
N ALA A 67 2.50 -8.37 6.28
CA ALA A 67 2.63 -8.74 4.87
C ALA A 67 3.39 -10.06 4.70
N PHE A 68 2.78 -11.18 5.10
CA PHE A 68 3.34 -12.52 5.05
C PHE A 68 2.46 -13.48 4.23
N GLY A 69 2.97 -14.68 3.98
CA GLY A 69 2.25 -15.74 3.28
C GLY A 69 2.35 -15.64 1.76
N ILE A 70 1.63 -16.50 1.07
CA ILE A 70 1.60 -16.58 -0.39
C ILE A 70 0.97 -15.31 -0.97
N GLN A 71 1.53 -14.84 -2.09
CA GLN A 71 0.99 -13.70 -2.82
C GLN A 71 0.14 -14.15 -3.99
N HIS A 72 -1.06 -13.55 -4.13
CA HIS A 72 -1.90 -13.66 -5.30
C HIS A 72 -1.99 -12.30 -5.99
N ASP A 73 -1.68 -12.26 -7.29
CA ASP A 73 -1.65 -11.04 -8.09
C ASP A 73 -2.93 -10.89 -8.93
N TYR A 74 -3.47 -9.68 -8.95
CA TYR A 74 -4.64 -9.25 -9.74
C TYR A 74 -4.25 -8.08 -10.64
N LEU A 75 -3.51 -8.38 -11.71
CA LEU A 75 -2.94 -7.38 -12.65
C LEU A 75 -3.70 -7.33 -13.97
N ASP A 76 -4.94 -7.74 -13.97
CA ASP A 76 -5.81 -7.96 -15.14
C ASP A 76 -6.42 -6.66 -15.71
N PHE A 77 -6.28 -5.53 -15.02
CA PHE A 77 -6.82 -4.25 -15.47
C PHE A 77 -5.75 -3.15 -15.45
N PRO A 78 -5.52 -2.42 -16.57
CA PRO A 78 -4.35 -1.55 -16.71
C PRO A 78 -4.30 -0.35 -15.75
N THR A 79 -5.45 0.13 -15.26
CA THR A 79 -5.52 1.27 -14.36
C THR A 79 -5.86 0.91 -12.92
N CYS A 80 -6.24 -0.36 -12.65
CA CYS A 80 -6.57 -0.82 -11.31
C CYS A 80 -5.97 -2.20 -11.08
N ILE A 81 -4.96 -2.28 -10.24
CA ILE A 81 -4.26 -3.52 -9.91
C ILE A 81 -4.31 -3.78 -8.40
N GLY A 82 -4.19 -5.05 -8.02
CA GLY A 82 -4.15 -5.45 -6.63
C GLY A 82 -3.35 -6.72 -6.41
N TRP A 83 -3.11 -7.03 -5.16
CA TRP A 83 -2.56 -8.32 -4.71
C TRP A 83 -2.98 -8.58 -3.28
N THR A 84 -2.92 -9.85 -2.90
CA THR A 84 -3.12 -10.27 -1.52
C THR A 84 -1.89 -11.02 -1.00
N ARG A 85 -1.76 -11.09 0.31
CA ARG A 85 -0.83 -11.95 1.04
C ARG A 85 -1.66 -12.72 2.07
N GLU A 86 -1.64 -14.04 2.03
CA GLU A 86 -2.54 -14.89 2.83
C GLU A 86 -2.29 -14.84 4.34
N GLY A 87 -1.13 -14.35 4.77
CA GLY A 87 -0.71 -14.48 6.14
C GLY A 87 -0.02 -15.81 6.42
N VAL A 88 0.39 -16.01 7.67
CA VAL A 88 1.01 -17.24 8.16
C VAL A 88 0.49 -17.57 9.56
N GLU A 89 0.42 -18.86 9.91
CA GLU A 89 -0.14 -19.33 11.19
C GLU A 89 0.59 -18.77 12.41
N GLU A 90 1.92 -18.62 12.31
CA GLU A 90 2.75 -18.10 13.39
C GLU A 90 2.45 -16.62 13.72
N ARG A 91 1.67 -15.95 12.88
CA ARG A 91 1.27 -14.55 13.01
C ARG A 91 -0.22 -14.40 12.73
N ALA A 92 -1.06 -14.66 13.72
CA ALA A 92 -2.51 -14.74 13.61
C ALA A 92 -3.20 -13.51 13.01
N GLN A 93 -2.57 -12.32 13.08
CA GLN A 93 -3.07 -11.08 12.50
C GLN A 93 -2.44 -10.76 11.14
N SER A 94 -1.56 -11.63 10.61
CA SER A 94 -0.98 -11.43 9.28
C SER A 94 -1.98 -11.75 8.18
N GLY A 95 -1.72 -11.19 7.03
CA GLY A 95 -2.60 -11.22 5.86
C GLY A 95 -3.02 -9.81 5.47
N ILE A 96 -2.83 -9.46 4.21
CA ILE A 96 -3.18 -8.14 3.67
C ILE A 96 -3.78 -8.26 2.28
N ALA A 97 -4.65 -7.32 1.94
CA ALA A 97 -5.04 -7.06 0.56
C ALA A 97 -4.70 -5.63 0.18
N VAL A 98 -4.10 -5.44 -0.97
CA VAL A 98 -3.73 -4.11 -1.50
C VAL A 98 -4.45 -3.90 -2.82
N LEU A 99 -5.13 -2.78 -2.94
CA LEU A 99 -5.74 -2.35 -4.18
C LEU A 99 -5.33 -0.92 -4.50
N MET A 100 -4.93 -0.67 -5.73
CA MET A 100 -4.50 0.65 -6.18
C MET A 100 -5.03 0.98 -7.55
N SER A 101 -5.29 2.26 -7.78
CA SER A 101 -5.69 2.78 -9.09
C SER A 101 -4.94 4.06 -9.41
N ASN A 102 -4.44 4.16 -10.63
CA ASN A 102 -3.90 5.40 -11.19
C ASN A 102 -4.94 6.16 -12.07
N GLY A 103 -6.17 5.69 -12.09
CA GLY A 103 -7.31 6.26 -12.80
C GLY A 103 -8.50 6.45 -11.86
N GLU A 104 -9.66 6.01 -12.29
CA GLU A 104 -10.91 6.07 -11.53
C GLU A 104 -10.89 5.16 -10.28
N MET A 105 -11.90 5.31 -9.42
CA MET A 105 -12.11 4.42 -8.29
C MET A 105 -12.13 2.95 -8.74
N GLY A 106 -11.41 2.10 -8.03
CA GLY A 106 -11.30 0.68 -8.33
C GLY A 106 -12.00 -0.21 -7.31
N MET A 107 -12.44 -1.38 -7.80
CA MET A 107 -12.99 -2.47 -6.99
C MET A 107 -12.53 -3.79 -7.59
N LYS A 108 -12.15 -4.74 -6.73
CA LYS A 108 -11.81 -6.11 -7.13
C LYS A 108 -12.25 -7.12 -6.07
N LEU A 109 -12.80 -8.22 -6.53
CA LEU A 109 -12.93 -9.43 -5.72
C LEU A 109 -11.57 -10.12 -5.69
N MET A 110 -10.98 -10.27 -4.50
CA MET A 110 -9.65 -10.88 -4.33
C MET A 110 -9.68 -11.92 -3.21
N GLU A 111 -8.99 -13.03 -3.43
CA GLU A 111 -8.81 -14.10 -2.45
C GLU A 111 -7.68 -13.75 -1.48
N ILE A 112 -7.91 -13.90 -0.18
CA ILE A 112 -6.90 -13.77 0.87
C ILE A 112 -6.68 -15.09 1.63
N GLY A 113 -7.46 -16.11 1.29
CA GLY A 113 -7.40 -17.44 1.88
C GLY A 113 -8.53 -17.75 2.87
N THR A 114 -8.97 -19.00 2.84
CA THR A 114 -10.11 -19.49 3.65
C THR A 114 -9.86 -19.45 5.15
N VAL A 115 -8.60 -19.35 5.61
CA VAL A 115 -8.24 -19.16 7.02
C VAL A 115 -8.80 -17.86 7.60
N HIS A 116 -9.18 -16.93 6.73
CA HIS A 116 -9.78 -15.63 7.09
C HIS A 116 -11.29 -15.59 6.91
N THR A 117 -11.95 -16.68 6.55
CA THR A 117 -13.42 -16.75 6.41
C THR A 117 -14.12 -16.22 7.65
N GLY A 118 -15.09 -15.33 7.44
CA GLY A 118 -15.88 -14.67 8.49
C GLY A 118 -15.17 -13.55 9.24
N LYS A 119 -13.89 -13.30 8.91
CA LYS A 119 -13.17 -12.14 9.47
C LYS A 119 -13.47 -10.88 8.67
N VAL A 120 -13.32 -9.74 9.32
CA VAL A 120 -13.51 -8.41 8.75
C VAL A 120 -12.16 -7.78 8.49
N MET A 121 -12.02 -7.10 7.35
CA MET A 121 -10.85 -6.30 7.01
C MET A 121 -11.21 -4.82 6.91
N ILE A 122 -10.29 -3.97 7.34
CA ILE A 122 -10.39 -2.51 7.32
C ILE A 122 -9.19 -1.91 6.57
N ASP A 123 -9.36 -0.72 5.98
CA ASP A 123 -8.26 0.00 5.36
C ASP A 123 -7.36 0.64 6.43
N ALA A 124 -6.15 0.10 6.58
CA ALA A 124 -5.15 0.56 7.55
C ALA A 124 -4.65 1.98 7.28
N LEU A 125 -4.75 2.46 6.03
CA LEU A 125 -4.40 3.84 5.68
C LEU A 125 -5.52 4.84 6.04
N GLY A 126 -6.71 4.34 6.39
CA GLY A 126 -7.85 5.14 6.81
C GLY A 126 -8.48 5.99 5.71
N ILE A 127 -8.16 5.71 4.45
CA ILE A 127 -8.70 6.41 3.27
C ILE A 127 -10.12 5.94 2.98
N ARG A 128 -10.35 4.62 3.10
CA ARG A 128 -11.66 3.99 2.99
C ARG A 128 -12.24 3.74 4.38
N LYS A 129 -13.56 3.75 4.48
CA LYS A 129 -14.26 3.57 5.77
C LYS A 129 -15.12 2.31 5.80
N GLU A 130 -15.27 1.67 4.66
CA GLU A 130 -15.99 0.41 4.54
C GLU A 130 -15.24 -0.71 5.26
N GLU A 131 -15.99 -1.70 5.67
CA GLU A 131 -15.50 -2.97 6.17
C GLU A 131 -15.70 -4.03 5.11
N VAL A 132 -14.72 -4.90 4.92
CA VAL A 132 -14.77 -6.01 3.97
C VAL A 132 -14.87 -7.31 4.75
N LEU A 133 -16.02 -8.00 4.62
CA LEU A 133 -16.21 -9.33 5.17
C LEU A 133 -15.64 -10.38 4.20
N ILE A 134 -14.81 -11.28 4.71
CA ILE A 134 -14.27 -12.39 3.92
C ILE A 134 -15.28 -13.53 3.87
N ASP A 135 -15.63 -13.96 2.67
CA ASP A 135 -16.63 -15.00 2.42
C ASP A 135 -16.10 -16.42 2.71
N GLU A 136 -16.95 -17.43 2.49
CA GLU A 136 -16.64 -18.85 2.70
C GLU A 136 -15.53 -19.38 1.78
N ASN A 137 -15.27 -18.70 0.66
CA ASN A 137 -14.22 -19.04 -0.29
C ASN A 137 -12.89 -18.32 0.03
N GLY A 138 -12.83 -17.54 1.10
CA GLY A 138 -11.67 -16.73 1.46
C GLY A 138 -11.53 -15.45 0.63
N CYS A 139 -12.60 -14.99 -0.02
CA CYS A 139 -12.61 -13.82 -0.89
C CYS A 139 -13.26 -12.61 -0.20
N GLY A 140 -12.79 -11.42 -0.58
CA GLY A 140 -13.38 -10.15 -0.18
C GLY A 140 -13.46 -9.19 -1.37
N GLU A 141 -14.44 -8.29 -1.35
CA GLU A 141 -14.58 -7.23 -2.34
C GLU A 141 -13.90 -5.96 -1.84
N PHE A 142 -12.74 -5.67 -2.39
CA PHE A 142 -11.87 -4.57 -1.96
C PHE A 142 -12.00 -3.35 -2.85
N TYR A 143 -11.83 -2.16 -2.27
CA TYR A 143 -12.04 -0.88 -2.93
C TYR A 143 -10.83 0.04 -2.77
N CYS A 144 -10.58 0.91 -3.76
CA CYS A 144 -9.66 2.05 -3.64
C CYS A 144 -10.25 3.29 -4.30
N ASN A 145 -9.85 4.47 -3.82
CA ASN A 145 -10.24 5.73 -4.45
C ASN A 145 -9.50 5.95 -5.77
N ALA A 146 -10.00 6.86 -6.59
CA ALA A 146 -9.33 7.34 -7.79
C ALA A 146 -7.93 7.89 -7.44
N GLY A 147 -6.91 7.53 -8.23
CA GLY A 147 -5.53 7.98 -8.02
C GLY A 147 -4.96 7.64 -6.64
N SER A 148 -5.33 6.50 -6.05
CA SER A 148 -5.02 6.18 -4.67
C SER A 148 -4.69 4.69 -4.47
N VAL A 149 -4.24 4.35 -3.27
CA VAL A 149 -4.03 2.99 -2.80
C VAL A 149 -4.76 2.79 -1.47
N SER A 150 -5.36 1.63 -1.29
CA SER A 150 -5.89 1.14 -0.01
C SER A 150 -5.13 -0.13 0.41
N VAL A 151 -4.93 -0.27 1.70
CA VAL A 151 -4.23 -1.43 2.29
C VAL A 151 -5.10 -2.01 3.39
N TRP A 152 -5.71 -3.14 3.07
CA TRP A 152 -6.66 -3.81 3.93
C TRP A 152 -5.95 -4.81 4.83
N VAL A 153 -6.27 -4.75 6.12
CA VAL A 153 -5.73 -5.61 7.17
C VAL A 153 -6.87 -6.15 8.02
N LEU A 154 -6.64 -7.26 8.73
CA LEU A 154 -7.63 -7.81 9.64
C LEU A 154 -7.98 -6.78 10.73
N SER A 155 -9.28 -6.62 10.97
CA SER A 155 -9.79 -5.86 12.12
C SER A 155 -9.40 -6.56 13.43
N SER A 156 -8.97 -5.80 14.42
CA SER A 156 -8.58 -6.32 15.76
C SER A 156 -9.78 -6.76 16.56
#